data_e386a093f3744d239802e4f8940e3f33
#
_entry.id   e386a093f3744d239802e4f8940e3f33
#
_cell.length_a   1.000
_cell.length_b   1.000
_cell.length_c   1.000
_cell.angle_alpha   90.00
_cell.angle_beta   90.00
_cell.angle_gamma   90.00
#
_symmetry.space_group_name_H-M   'P 1'
#
loop_
_entity.id
_entity.type
_entity.pdbx_description
1 polymer ?
#
loop_
_entity_poly.entity_id
_entity_poly.type
_entity_poly.pdbx_seq_one_letter_code
_entity_poly.pdbx_strand_id
1 'polypeptide(L)'
;MDIDEPGWPLIDDFFRAEADGRSAPTVRRYERVRRRLMSFLDTGDMSLGLGTQPAALLEAERQFHDTGAFWTLLGPEELICCLPSFLHETWLPERTGEARTQISLVGRLLTALRRRHDFDWRVVSCAHLEAQAAVEQARRDLADRPAEPWTKAHELPARMRRESGPEW
;
A
#
# COMPACT_ATOMS: atom_id res chain seq x y z
N MET A 1 -9.91 -16.65 -20.30
CA MET A 1 -9.45 -17.79 -19.47
C MET A 1 -8.77 -17.15 -18.29
N ASP A 2 -9.59 -16.89 -17.24
CA ASP A 2 -9.10 -16.30 -16.01
C ASP A 2 -8.19 -17.33 -15.35
N ILE A 3 -6.91 -17.03 -15.35
CA ILE A 3 -5.92 -17.79 -14.59
C ILE A 3 -6.25 -17.46 -13.15
N ASP A 4 -6.70 -18.45 -12.39
CA ASP A 4 -6.82 -18.39 -10.93
C ASP A 4 -5.44 -18.05 -10.38
N GLU A 5 -5.13 -16.77 -10.22
CA GLU A 5 -3.88 -16.32 -9.62
C GLU A 5 -3.95 -16.60 -8.11
N PRO A 6 -3.15 -17.54 -7.60
CA PRO A 6 -3.20 -17.92 -6.20
C PRO A 6 -2.78 -16.73 -5.33
N GLY A 7 -3.64 -16.39 -4.39
CA GLY A 7 -3.38 -15.36 -3.37
C GLY A 7 -3.90 -13.95 -3.66
N TRP A 8 -4.13 -13.58 -4.91
CA TRP A 8 -4.76 -12.33 -5.28
C TRP A 8 -6.18 -12.16 -4.72
N PRO A 9 -7.03 -13.21 -4.65
CA PRO A 9 -8.38 -13.08 -4.11
C PRO A 9 -8.45 -12.47 -2.72
N LEU A 10 -7.50 -12.77 -1.85
CA LEU A 10 -7.45 -12.23 -0.48
C LEU A 10 -7.29 -10.71 -0.48
N ILE A 11 -6.36 -10.20 -1.29
CA ILE A 11 -6.11 -8.76 -1.40
C ILE A 11 -7.27 -8.08 -2.13
N ASP A 12 -7.75 -8.68 -3.21
CA ASP A 12 -8.87 -8.14 -3.99
C ASP A 12 -10.15 -8.06 -3.19
N ASP A 13 -10.47 -9.10 -2.43
CA ASP A 13 -11.64 -9.13 -1.56
C ASP A 13 -11.54 -8.10 -0.44
N PHE A 14 -10.35 -7.94 0.16
CA PHE A 14 -10.11 -6.90 1.14
C PHE A 14 -10.34 -5.51 0.56
N PHE A 15 -9.70 -5.17 -0.57
CA PHE A 15 -9.85 -3.84 -1.16
C PHE A 15 -11.26 -3.59 -1.69
N ARG A 16 -11.95 -4.61 -2.19
CA ARG A 16 -13.35 -4.52 -2.60
C ARG A 16 -14.25 -4.22 -1.41
N ALA A 17 -14.08 -4.94 -0.30
CA ALA A 17 -14.84 -4.71 0.94
C ALA A 17 -14.59 -3.32 1.51
N GLU A 18 -13.34 -2.83 1.48
CA GLU A 18 -12.99 -1.50 1.96
C GLU A 18 -13.53 -0.38 1.07
N ALA A 19 -13.68 -0.62 -0.23
CA ALA A 19 -14.21 0.34 -1.20
C ALA A 19 -15.75 0.41 -1.19
N ASP A 20 -16.42 -0.60 -0.65
CA ASP A 20 -17.89 -0.64 -0.64
C ASP A 20 -18.50 0.56 0.08
N GLY A 21 -19.48 1.18 -0.55
CA GLY A 21 -20.15 2.39 -0.03
C GLY A 21 -19.28 3.66 0.03
N ARG A 22 -18.06 3.65 -0.52
CA ARG A 22 -17.17 4.83 -0.52
C ARG A 22 -17.39 5.72 -1.74
N SER A 23 -17.02 6.99 -1.61
CA SER A 23 -17.06 7.93 -2.72
C SER A 23 -16.03 7.56 -3.81
N ALA A 24 -16.32 7.90 -5.06
CA ALA A 24 -15.42 7.62 -6.18
C ALA A 24 -13.97 8.13 -5.99
N PRO A 25 -13.71 9.33 -5.42
CA PRO A 25 -12.34 9.74 -5.11
C PRO A 25 -11.64 8.84 -4.09
N THR A 26 -12.36 8.32 -3.09
CA THR A 26 -11.82 7.39 -2.09
C THR A 26 -11.49 6.05 -2.72
N VAL A 27 -12.40 5.50 -3.54
CA VAL A 27 -12.17 4.25 -4.28
C VAL A 27 -10.91 4.36 -5.14
N ARG A 28 -10.73 5.46 -5.87
CA ARG A 28 -9.51 5.69 -6.67
C ARG A 28 -8.23 5.73 -5.82
N ARG A 29 -8.29 6.27 -4.60
CA ARG A 29 -7.14 6.24 -3.67
C ARG A 29 -6.82 4.82 -3.21
N TYR A 30 -7.84 4.04 -2.87
CA TYR A 30 -7.68 2.65 -2.45
C TYR A 30 -7.10 1.80 -3.58
N GLU A 31 -7.56 1.99 -4.81
CA GLU A 31 -7.02 1.30 -5.96
C GLU A 31 -5.55 1.65 -6.25
N ARG A 32 -5.11 2.90 -5.97
CA ARG A 32 -3.68 3.24 -6.05
C ARG A 32 -2.85 2.51 -5.00
N VAL A 33 -3.37 2.38 -3.78
CA VAL A 33 -2.68 1.62 -2.71
C VAL A 33 -2.62 0.14 -3.08
N ARG A 34 -3.73 -0.43 -3.58
CA ARG A 34 -3.78 -1.81 -4.06
C ARG A 34 -2.68 -2.05 -5.10
N ARG A 35 -2.65 -1.27 -6.17
CA ARG A 35 -1.63 -1.40 -7.23
C ARG A 35 -0.21 -1.26 -6.71
N ARG A 36 0.03 -0.36 -5.76
CA ARG A 36 1.34 -0.20 -5.13
C ARG A 36 1.72 -1.41 -4.29
N LEU A 37 0.76 -2.00 -3.55
CA LEU A 37 1.00 -3.23 -2.80
C LEU A 37 1.34 -4.39 -3.75
N MET A 38 0.63 -4.52 -4.87
CA MET A 38 0.93 -5.53 -5.87
C MET A 38 2.33 -5.34 -6.46
N SER A 39 2.68 -4.12 -6.86
CA SER A 39 4.03 -3.79 -7.33
C SER A 39 5.10 -4.09 -6.28
N PHE A 40 4.83 -3.80 -5.01
CA PHE A 40 5.73 -4.15 -3.91
C PHE A 40 5.94 -5.67 -3.82
N LEU A 41 4.87 -6.48 -3.89
CA LEU A 41 4.95 -7.93 -3.84
C LEU A 41 5.70 -8.51 -5.06
N ASP A 42 5.61 -7.86 -6.21
CA ASP A 42 6.30 -8.29 -7.43
C ASP A 42 7.78 -7.85 -7.47
N THR A 43 8.14 -6.70 -6.90
CA THR A 43 9.45 -6.09 -7.12
C THR A 43 10.17 -5.62 -5.85
N GLY A 44 9.50 -5.59 -4.70
CA GLY A 44 10.08 -5.09 -3.46
C GLY A 44 11.12 -6.03 -2.85
N ASP A 45 12.09 -5.47 -2.14
CA ASP A 45 13.02 -6.26 -1.33
C ASP A 45 12.29 -6.83 -0.11
N MET A 46 12.24 -8.17 -0.05
CA MET A 46 11.56 -8.91 1.02
C MET A 46 12.52 -9.46 2.07
N SER A 47 13.82 -9.18 1.97
CA SER A 47 14.86 -9.76 2.83
C SER A 47 14.67 -9.46 4.31
N LEU A 48 14.18 -8.26 4.65
CA LEU A 48 13.92 -7.87 6.05
C LEU A 48 12.76 -8.65 6.66
N GLY A 49 11.70 -8.91 5.90
CA GLY A 49 10.50 -9.61 6.40
C GLY A 49 10.63 -11.13 6.36
N LEU A 50 11.19 -11.66 5.29
CA LEU A 50 11.27 -13.10 5.04
C LEU A 50 12.59 -13.73 5.51
N GLY A 51 13.63 -12.92 5.69
CA GLY A 51 15.00 -13.41 5.84
C GLY A 51 15.64 -13.74 4.49
N THR A 52 16.95 -14.00 4.52
CA THR A 52 17.79 -14.08 3.32
C THR A 52 17.40 -15.23 2.39
N GLN A 53 17.13 -16.42 2.94
CA GLN A 53 16.90 -17.62 2.11
C GLN A 53 15.54 -17.59 1.39
N PRO A 54 14.38 -17.34 2.04
CA PRO A 54 13.12 -17.22 1.33
C PRO A 54 13.09 -16.03 0.35
N ALA A 55 13.73 -14.90 0.70
CA ALA A 55 13.83 -13.76 -0.21
C ALA A 55 14.64 -14.10 -1.48
N ALA A 56 15.76 -14.82 -1.36
CA ALA A 56 16.54 -15.26 -2.50
C ALA A 56 15.75 -16.23 -3.40
N LEU A 57 14.94 -17.11 -2.79
CA LEU A 57 14.08 -18.01 -3.54
C LEU A 57 12.99 -17.24 -4.31
N LEU A 58 12.40 -16.24 -3.68
CA LEU A 58 11.43 -15.36 -4.33
C LEU A 58 12.05 -14.59 -5.50
N GLU A 59 13.27 -14.07 -5.35
CA GLU A 59 13.99 -13.40 -6.44
C GLU A 59 14.27 -14.36 -7.61
N ALA A 60 14.58 -15.61 -7.33
CA ALA A 60 14.74 -16.62 -8.38
C ALA A 60 13.42 -16.89 -9.11
N GLU A 61 12.30 -16.99 -8.40
CA GLU A 61 10.97 -17.23 -8.96
C GLU A 61 10.49 -16.05 -9.83
N ARG A 62 10.80 -14.81 -9.42
CA ARG A 62 10.48 -13.58 -10.17
C ARG A 62 11.13 -13.55 -11.57
N GLN A 63 12.19 -14.34 -11.81
CA GLN A 63 12.79 -14.45 -13.14
C GLN A 63 11.92 -15.25 -14.12
N PHE A 64 10.99 -16.04 -13.63
CA PHE A 64 10.11 -16.90 -14.42
C PHE A 64 8.67 -16.36 -14.51
N HIS A 65 8.31 -15.39 -13.66
CA HIS A 65 6.97 -14.82 -13.57
C HIS A 65 7.04 -13.30 -13.61
N ASP A 66 6.39 -12.67 -14.56
CA ASP A 66 6.29 -11.21 -14.65
C ASP A 66 5.50 -10.62 -13.48
N THR A 67 4.52 -11.37 -12.95
CA THR A 67 3.70 -11.01 -11.80
C THR A 67 3.32 -12.25 -11.00
N GLY A 68 2.97 -12.07 -9.73
CA GLY A 68 2.41 -13.14 -8.92
C GLY A 68 3.40 -14.13 -8.31
N ALA A 69 4.71 -13.99 -8.54
CA ALA A 69 5.74 -14.87 -8.00
C ALA A 69 5.65 -15.02 -6.48
N PHE A 70 5.28 -13.94 -5.76
CA PHE A 70 5.09 -13.99 -4.31
C PHE A 70 4.09 -15.09 -3.91
N TRP A 71 2.95 -15.16 -4.57
CA TRP A 71 1.89 -16.10 -4.22
C TRP A 71 2.12 -17.52 -4.71
N THR A 72 3.06 -17.73 -5.60
CA THR A 72 3.48 -19.07 -6.02
C THR A 72 4.25 -19.79 -4.92
N LEU A 73 5.04 -19.05 -4.13
CA LEU A 73 5.93 -19.61 -3.11
C LEU A 73 5.48 -19.32 -1.68
N LEU A 74 4.75 -18.23 -1.47
CA LEU A 74 4.48 -17.65 -0.16
C LEU A 74 2.98 -17.45 0.01
N GLY A 75 2.59 -17.16 1.23
CA GLY A 75 1.19 -17.02 1.58
C GLY A 75 0.87 -15.77 2.41
N PRO A 76 -0.33 -15.76 2.99
CA PRO A 76 -0.78 -14.63 3.81
C PRO A 76 0.05 -14.42 5.08
N GLU A 77 0.69 -15.47 5.61
CA GLU A 77 1.57 -15.38 6.79
C GLU A 77 2.82 -14.58 6.46
N GLU A 78 3.45 -14.87 5.32
CA GLU A 78 4.61 -14.15 4.81
C GLU A 78 4.25 -12.73 4.40
N LEU A 79 3.02 -12.50 3.92
CA LEU A 79 2.53 -11.15 3.66
C LEU A 79 2.61 -10.28 4.93
N ILE A 80 2.18 -10.81 6.09
CA ILE A 80 2.27 -10.08 7.37
C ILE A 80 3.72 -9.67 7.66
N CYS A 81 4.67 -10.58 7.44
CA CYS A 81 6.09 -10.32 7.65
C CYS A 81 6.65 -9.21 6.74
N CYS A 82 6.09 -9.06 5.55
CA CYS A 82 6.57 -8.08 4.55
C CYS A 82 5.92 -6.69 4.69
N LEU A 83 4.76 -6.57 5.34
CA LEU A 83 4.04 -5.29 5.45
C LEU A 83 4.84 -4.15 6.11
N PRO A 84 5.74 -4.38 7.10
CA PRO A 84 6.62 -3.33 7.61
C PRO A 84 7.46 -2.67 6.50
N SER A 85 8.02 -3.46 5.58
CA SER A 85 8.81 -2.95 4.45
C SER A 85 7.95 -2.13 3.47
N PHE A 86 6.68 -2.47 3.29
CA PHE A 86 5.74 -1.70 2.47
C PHE A 86 5.40 -0.32 3.09
N LEU A 87 5.62 -0.15 4.39
CA LEU A 87 5.47 1.12 5.09
C LEU A 87 6.76 1.94 5.17
N HIS A 88 7.87 1.45 4.62
CA HIS A 88 9.11 2.18 4.53
C HIS A 88 8.99 3.35 3.53
N GLU A 89 9.81 4.39 3.70
CA GLU A 89 9.77 5.61 2.88
C GLU A 89 9.87 5.34 1.36
N THR A 90 10.59 4.30 0.95
CA THR A 90 10.72 3.88 -0.46
C THR A 90 9.35 3.55 -1.10
N TRP A 91 8.41 3.05 -0.33
CA TRP A 91 7.09 2.61 -0.79
C TRP A 91 5.96 3.53 -0.34
N LEU A 92 6.22 4.40 0.63
CA LEU A 92 5.24 5.42 1.02
C LEU A 92 5.22 6.57 0.01
N PRO A 93 4.03 7.02 -0.42
CA PRO A 93 3.91 8.20 -1.27
C PRO A 93 4.48 9.45 -0.59
N GLU A 94 5.04 10.35 -1.40
CA GLU A 94 5.47 11.65 -0.92
C GLU A 94 4.28 12.48 -0.39
N ARG A 95 3.15 12.42 -1.09
CA ARG A 95 1.94 13.16 -0.69
C ARG A 95 1.37 12.62 0.61
N THR A 96 1.32 13.46 1.63
CA THR A 96 0.84 13.14 2.99
C THR A 96 -0.53 12.47 3.01
N GLY A 97 -1.48 12.93 2.18
CA GLY A 97 -2.81 12.34 2.11
C GLY A 97 -2.84 10.92 1.54
N GLU A 98 -1.98 10.61 0.58
CA GLU A 98 -1.85 9.27 0.00
C GLU A 98 -1.10 8.32 0.96
N ALA A 99 -0.04 8.80 1.59
CA ALA A 99 0.69 8.05 2.61
C ALA A 99 -0.22 7.68 3.79
N ARG A 100 -1.02 8.63 4.28
CA ARG A 100 -2.01 8.38 5.33
C ARG A 100 -3.02 7.30 4.93
N THR A 101 -3.48 7.33 3.68
CA THR A 101 -4.39 6.31 3.15
C THR A 101 -3.73 4.93 3.13
N GLN A 102 -2.49 4.84 2.66
CA GLN A 102 -1.74 3.58 2.64
C GLN A 102 -1.54 3.00 4.05
N ILE A 103 -1.04 3.81 4.98
CA ILE A 103 -0.82 3.39 6.37
C ILE A 103 -2.14 2.91 7.01
N SER A 104 -3.23 3.64 6.79
CA SER A 104 -4.55 3.25 7.30
C SER A 104 -5.05 1.93 6.73
N LEU A 105 -4.88 1.71 5.42
CA LEU A 105 -5.29 0.47 4.76
C LEU A 105 -4.45 -0.72 5.22
N VAL A 106 -3.14 -0.55 5.42
CA VAL A 106 -2.29 -1.61 5.98
C VAL A 106 -2.73 -1.99 7.38
N GLY A 107 -3.03 -1.04 8.25
CA GLY A 107 -3.56 -1.33 9.60
C GLY A 107 -4.89 -2.09 9.56
N ARG A 108 -5.78 -1.76 8.61
CA ARG A 108 -7.05 -2.49 8.43
C ARG A 108 -6.85 -3.87 7.82
N LEU A 109 -5.90 -4.01 6.90
CA LEU A 109 -5.52 -5.32 6.34
C LEU A 109 -4.99 -6.26 7.43
N LEU A 110 -4.11 -5.78 8.31
CA LEU A 110 -3.64 -6.55 9.47
C LEU A 110 -4.80 -6.97 10.38
N THR A 111 -5.78 -6.10 10.60
CA THR A 111 -6.98 -6.43 11.38
C THR A 111 -7.84 -7.48 10.68
N ALA A 112 -8.00 -7.38 9.37
CA ALA A 112 -8.75 -8.36 8.57
C ALA A 112 -8.05 -9.74 8.57
N LEU A 113 -6.73 -9.76 8.39
CA LEU A 113 -5.93 -10.97 8.47
C LEU A 113 -6.04 -11.62 9.85
N ARG A 114 -5.99 -10.84 10.94
CA ARG A 114 -6.14 -11.36 12.30
C ARG A 114 -7.47 -12.08 12.56
N ARG A 115 -8.51 -11.73 11.84
CA ARG A 115 -9.84 -12.36 11.99
C ARG A 115 -9.96 -13.69 11.26
N ARG A 116 -8.99 -14.05 10.45
CA ARG A 116 -8.98 -15.34 9.75
C ARG A 116 -8.67 -16.45 10.73
N HIS A 117 -9.30 -17.60 10.53
CA HIS A 117 -9.16 -18.78 11.39
C HIS A 117 -8.16 -19.80 10.84
N ASP A 118 -7.64 -19.55 9.63
CA ASP A 118 -6.75 -20.44 8.89
C ASP A 118 -5.25 -20.17 9.15
N PHE A 119 -4.93 -19.25 10.09
CA PHE A 119 -3.55 -18.97 10.51
C PHE A 119 -3.13 -19.75 11.76
N ASP A 120 -1.91 -20.22 11.80
CA ASP A 120 -1.26 -20.57 13.04
C ASP A 120 -0.72 -19.30 13.74
N TRP A 121 -1.54 -18.73 14.60
CA TRP A 121 -1.20 -17.52 15.35
C TRP A 121 0.00 -17.68 16.29
N ARG A 122 0.44 -18.89 16.59
CA ARG A 122 1.67 -19.12 17.35
C ARG A 122 2.89 -18.75 16.53
N VAL A 123 2.80 -18.97 15.22
CA VAL A 123 3.90 -18.67 14.29
C VAL A 123 3.93 -17.19 13.93
N VAL A 124 2.77 -16.59 13.62
CA VAL A 124 2.70 -15.22 13.06
C VAL A 124 2.49 -14.13 14.09
N SER A 125 2.31 -14.43 15.37
CA SER A 125 2.01 -13.43 16.40
C SER A 125 3.09 -12.35 16.52
N CYS A 126 4.36 -12.73 16.49
CA CYS A 126 5.47 -11.75 16.55
C CYS A 126 5.48 -10.84 15.31
N ALA A 127 5.39 -11.42 14.11
CA ALA A 127 5.35 -10.67 12.87
C ALA A 127 4.14 -9.71 12.82
N HIS A 128 2.99 -10.15 13.33
CA HIS A 128 1.81 -9.29 13.41
C HIS A 128 2.00 -8.11 14.36
N LEU A 129 2.63 -8.31 15.52
CA LEU A 129 2.96 -7.24 16.46
C LEU A 129 3.99 -6.27 15.86
N GLU A 130 5.00 -6.77 15.17
CA GLU A 130 5.98 -5.96 14.46
C GLU A 130 5.31 -5.11 13.37
N ALA A 131 4.41 -5.71 12.60
CA ALA A 131 3.68 -4.99 11.56
C ALA A 131 2.73 -3.92 12.16
N GLN A 132 2.09 -4.19 13.30
CA GLN A 132 1.32 -3.17 14.02
C GLN A 132 2.21 -2.03 14.53
N ALA A 133 3.37 -2.35 15.10
CA ALA A 133 4.34 -1.34 15.54
C ALA A 133 4.84 -0.48 14.37
N ALA A 134 5.07 -1.09 13.21
CA ALA A 134 5.44 -0.36 11.98
C ALA A 134 4.32 0.60 11.52
N VAL A 135 3.05 0.19 11.60
CA VAL A 135 1.90 1.09 11.30
C VAL A 135 1.89 2.29 12.25
N GLU A 136 2.08 2.08 13.55
CA GLU A 136 2.11 3.17 14.53
C GLU A 136 3.33 4.08 14.34
N GLN A 137 4.49 3.51 13.99
CA GLN A 137 5.68 4.30 13.69
C GLN A 137 5.47 5.15 12.43
N ALA A 138 4.98 4.55 11.35
CA ALA A 138 4.68 5.28 10.11
C ALA A 138 3.65 6.41 10.32
N ARG A 139 2.69 6.24 11.22
CA ARG A 139 1.74 7.32 11.60
C ARG A 139 2.45 8.49 12.28
N ARG A 140 3.37 8.20 13.22
CA ARG A 140 4.16 9.23 13.91
C ARG A 140 5.06 9.97 12.93
N ASP A 141 5.81 9.24 12.13
CA ASP A 141 6.73 9.83 11.14
C ASP A 141 5.98 10.71 10.14
N LEU A 142 4.76 10.30 9.75
CA LEU A 142 3.93 11.09 8.86
C LEU A 142 3.39 12.37 9.54
N ALA A 143 3.10 12.32 10.84
CA ALA A 143 2.66 13.48 11.61
C ALA A 143 3.78 14.51 11.78
N ASP A 144 5.04 14.05 11.87
CA ASP A 144 6.22 14.89 12.01
C ASP A 144 6.72 15.46 10.67
N ARG A 145 6.16 15.01 9.52
CA ARG A 145 6.51 15.59 8.23
C ARG A 145 6.11 17.06 8.19
N PRO A 146 7.00 17.96 7.71
CA PRO A 146 6.63 19.35 7.51
C PRO A 146 5.42 19.43 6.57
N ALA A 147 4.49 20.34 6.90
CA ALA A 147 3.33 20.58 6.05
C ALA A 147 3.81 20.91 4.63
N GLU A 148 3.22 20.26 3.63
CA GLU A 148 3.51 20.59 2.24
C GLU A 148 3.27 22.09 2.06
N PRO A 149 4.23 22.86 1.50
CA PRO A 149 4.00 24.26 1.25
C PRO A 149 2.76 24.36 0.37
N TRP A 150 1.79 25.15 0.81
CA TRP A 150 0.59 25.47 0.03
C TRP A 150 1.02 26.06 -1.30
N THR A 151 1.17 25.23 -2.32
CA THR A 151 1.32 25.71 -3.68
C THR A 151 -0.04 26.26 -4.11
N LYS A 152 -0.20 27.57 -4.03
CA LYS A 152 -1.29 28.35 -4.64
C LYS A 152 -1.29 28.22 -6.17
N ALA A 153 -1.10 27.04 -6.71
CA ALA A 153 -1.06 26.78 -8.14
C ALA A 153 -2.45 26.52 -8.74
N HIS A 154 -3.51 26.82 -8.00
CA HIS A 154 -4.86 26.97 -8.55
C HIS A 154 -5.33 28.41 -8.42
N GLU A 155 -4.46 29.33 -8.73
CA GLU A 155 -4.83 30.71 -8.90
C GLU A 155 -5.55 30.91 -10.22
N LEU A 156 -6.79 31.33 -10.03
CA LEU A 156 -7.59 32.17 -10.92
C LEU A 156 -7.73 31.66 -12.37
N PRO A 157 -8.97 31.31 -12.72
CA PRO A 157 -9.32 31.15 -14.12
C PRO A 157 -8.99 32.45 -14.85
N ALA A 158 -8.32 32.29 -15.99
CA ALA A 158 -7.88 33.37 -16.90
C ALA A 158 -9.02 34.25 -17.47
N ARG A 159 -10.10 34.46 -16.75
CA ARG A 159 -11.29 35.21 -17.15
C ARG A 159 -11.33 36.66 -16.67
N MET A 160 -10.33 37.12 -15.90
CA MET A 160 -10.30 38.51 -15.41
C MET A 160 -9.17 39.37 -16.01
N ARG A 161 -8.62 38.96 -17.16
CA ARG A 161 -7.63 39.76 -17.87
C ARG A 161 -8.16 40.36 -19.16
N ARG A 162 -9.43 40.65 -19.26
CA ARG A 162 -9.95 41.46 -20.35
C ARG A 162 -10.92 42.46 -19.77
N GLU A 163 -10.45 43.63 -19.50
CA GLU A 163 -11.17 44.87 -19.55
C GLU A 163 -10.30 45.94 -18.92
N SER A 164 -9.35 46.39 -19.67
CA SER A 164 -8.80 47.75 -19.60
C SER A 164 -8.31 48.09 -21.00
N GLY A 165 -9.26 48.28 -21.87
CA GLY A 165 -9.01 48.99 -23.13
C GLY A 165 -8.91 50.47 -22.82
N PRO A 166 -8.04 51.22 -23.52
CA PRO A 166 -7.92 52.66 -23.30
C PRO A 166 -9.11 53.35 -23.92
N GLU A 167 -9.88 54.02 -23.09
CA GLU A 167 -10.70 55.14 -23.59
C GLU A 167 -9.87 56.43 -23.63
N TRP A 168 -9.96 57.08 -24.77
CA TRP A 168 -9.39 58.37 -25.07
C TRP A 168 -10.41 59.32 -25.63
#